data_122530bc35366f875ec92a7b4f976d3a
#
_entry.id   122530bc35366f875ec92a7b4f976d3a
#
_cell.length_a   1.000
_cell.length_b   1.000
_cell.length_c   1.000
_cell.angle_alpha   90.00
_cell.angle_beta   90.00
_cell.angle_gamma   90.00
#
_symmetry.space_group_name_H-M   'P 1'
#
loop_
_entity.id
_entity.type
_entity.pdbx_description
1 polymer ?
#
loop_
_entity_poly.entity_id
_entity_poly.type
_entity_poly.pdbx_seq_one_letter_code
_entity_poly.pdbx_strand_id
1 'polypeptide(L)'
;MALILSACSQENSPNETAVVTENAPQTTQPSEAIRIAAAANLSDVLPEIIEGYKKDKNLPNQEIEVTFASSGKLYSQITAGAPYDIFLAANQEFPAKLVDGMFKGDSSRTPFTYTQGQLSIYSAAKPVDSLNQSTLTELLKRDDKTKITIANPELAPYGESAKAYLQAQNLYDSLTAKKRIIQAENIGQAFQYAHTGNVDYGFVAQSQVTAIKATPEQFYILPADSYPAILQDGIVITDVASAADFTDYLRSPAGQAYFAKAGYLAVK
;
A
#
# COMPACT_ATOMS: atom_id res chain seq x y z
N MET A 1 -76.28 20.27 26.13
CA MET A 1 -77.30 20.92 25.28
C MET A 1 -76.84 20.75 23.85
N ALA A 2 -77.51 19.86 23.21
CA ALA A 2 -77.99 19.73 21.85
C ALA A 2 -76.90 19.65 20.77
N LEU A 3 -76.65 18.45 20.19
CA LEU A 3 -77.33 17.80 19.08
C LEU A 3 -77.44 18.69 17.85
N ILE A 4 -76.92 18.31 16.69
CA ILE A 4 -77.71 17.66 15.63
C ILE A 4 -76.79 17.13 14.52
N LEU A 5 -77.03 15.93 14.11
CA LEU A 5 -76.73 15.14 12.93
C LEU A 5 -77.24 15.76 11.60
N SER A 6 -76.60 15.40 10.48
CA SER A 6 -77.19 14.96 9.19
C SER A 6 -76.05 14.70 8.22
N ALA A 7 -75.77 13.63 7.71
CA ALA A 7 -76.28 12.50 6.92
C ALA A 7 -76.57 12.85 5.42
N CYS A 8 -75.94 11.97 4.55
CA CYS A 8 -76.30 11.59 3.17
C CYS A 8 -75.98 12.60 2.05
N SER A 9 -75.47 12.26 0.86
CA SER A 9 -75.60 11.03 0.03
C SER A 9 -74.53 10.98 -1.05
N GLN A 10 -74.20 9.80 -1.43
CA GLN A 10 -73.67 9.22 -2.67
C GLN A 10 -73.90 10.01 -3.96
N GLU A 11 -72.89 10.01 -4.87
CA GLU A 11 -73.06 9.43 -6.20
C GLU A 11 -71.74 9.16 -6.91
N ASN A 12 -71.73 8.07 -7.66
CA ASN A 12 -70.71 7.28 -8.31
C ASN A 12 -70.00 7.89 -9.50
N SER A 13 -68.68 7.59 -9.62
CA SER A 13 -67.97 6.94 -10.75
C SER A 13 -67.67 7.77 -12.04
N PRO A 14 -66.70 7.32 -12.90
CA PRO A 14 -65.45 6.56 -12.67
C PRO A 14 -64.23 7.16 -13.41
N ASN A 15 -63.07 6.63 -13.06
CA ASN A 15 -61.94 6.32 -13.96
C ASN A 15 -60.98 7.43 -14.39
N GLU A 16 -59.79 7.40 -13.83
CA GLU A 16 -58.54 7.28 -14.64
C GLU A 16 -57.37 6.93 -13.72
N THR A 17 -56.88 5.75 -13.96
CA THR A 17 -55.72 5.18 -13.26
C THR A 17 -54.44 5.86 -13.85
N ALA A 18 -53.96 6.88 -13.18
CA ALA A 18 -52.58 7.32 -13.39
C ALA A 18 -51.71 6.59 -12.37
N VAL A 19 -51.00 5.57 -12.84
CA VAL A 19 -49.87 4.96 -12.10
C VAL A 19 -48.77 5.99 -12.07
N VAL A 20 -48.69 6.75 -11.00
CA VAL A 20 -47.50 7.51 -10.64
C VAL A 20 -46.55 6.52 -10.02
N THR A 21 -45.62 6.00 -10.80
CA THR A 21 -44.41 5.35 -10.28
C THR A 21 -43.65 6.42 -9.53
N GLU A 22 -43.86 6.49 -8.25
CA GLU A 22 -43.06 7.23 -7.30
C GLU A 22 -41.71 6.55 -7.25
N ASN A 23 -40.74 7.05 -8.03
CA ASN A 23 -39.33 6.76 -7.83
C ASN A 23 -38.96 7.32 -6.45
N ALA A 24 -39.08 6.50 -5.41
CA ALA A 24 -38.47 6.79 -4.14
C ALA A 24 -36.97 7.04 -4.36
N PRO A 25 -36.43 8.15 -3.87
CA PRO A 25 -34.98 8.34 -3.90
C PRO A 25 -34.38 7.16 -3.14
N GLN A 26 -33.52 6.37 -3.80
CA GLN A 26 -32.67 5.41 -3.12
C GLN A 26 -31.85 6.24 -2.13
N THR A 27 -32.19 6.16 -0.86
CA THR A 27 -31.34 6.57 0.24
C THR A 27 -30.14 5.65 0.18
N THR A 28 -29.07 6.10 -0.48
CA THR A 28 -27.75 5.51 -0.35
C THR A 28 -27.40 5.61 1.13
N GLN A 29 -27.48 4.51 1.85
CA GLN A 29 -26.89 4.42 3.19
C GLN A 29 -25.42 4.86 3.05
N PRO A 30 -24.90 5.65 3.99
CA PRO A 30 -23.47 5.95 3.99
C PRO A 30 -22.74 4.60 3.98
N SER A 31 -21.93 4.37 2.95
CA SER A 31 -21.08 3.18 2.94
C SER A 31 -20.10 3.32 4.10
N GLU A 32 -19.95 2.26 4.88
CA GLU A 32 -19.01 2.24 5.97
C GLU A 32 -17.60 2.56 5.45
N ALA A 33 -16.88 3.45 6.12
CA ALA A 33 -15.53 3.85 5.73
C ALA A 33 -14.58 2.64 5.76
N ILE A 34 -13.76 2.50 4.74
CA ILE A 34 -12.72 1.45 4.69
C ILE A 34 -11.44 2.01 5.30
N ARG A 35 -10.88 1.34 6.30
CA ARG A 35 -9.61 1.71 6.93
C ARG A 35 -8.50 0.75 6.50
N ILE A 36 -7.51 1.30 5.81
CA ILE A 36 -6.41 0.51 5.24
C ILE A 36 -5.11 0.79 5.99
N ALA A 37 -4.50 -0.25 6.56
CA ALA A 37 -3.13 -0.24 7.01
C ALA A 37 -2.23 -0.62 5.82
N ALA A 38 -1.44 0.30 5.27
CA ALA A 38 -0.66 0.09 4.06
C ALA A 38 0.84 0.31 4.28
N ALA A 39 1.66 -0.57 3.77
CA ALA A 39 3.11 -0.41 3.78
C ALA A 39 3.54 0.88 3.07
N ALA A 40 4.54 1.57 3.61
CA ALA A 40 4.95 2.90 3.19
C ALA A 40 5.38 3.02 1.71
N ASN A 41 5.79 1.91 1.07
CA ASN A 41 6.09 1.90 -0.36
C ASN A 41 4.87 2.12 -1.26
N LEU A 42 3.65 1.98 -0.70
CA LEU A 42 2.39 2.17 -1.41
C LEU A 42 1.90 3.63 -1.42
N SER A 43 2.59 4.54 -0.72
CA SER A 43 2.12 5.92 -0.51
C SER A 43 1.84 6.70 -1.79
N ASP A 44 2.53 6.38 -2.87
CA ASP A 44 2.36 7.08 -4.15
C ASP A 44 1.34 6.40 -5.06
N VAL A 45 1.26 5.05 -5.03
CA VAL A 45 0.41 4.28 -5.96
C VAL A 45 -0.99 4.02 -5.40
N LEU A 46 -1.14 3.78 -4.09
CA LEU A 46 -2.43 3.41 -3.50
C LEU A 46 -3.49 4.51 -3.63
N PRO A 47 -3.17 5.81 -3.47
CA PRO A 47 -4.14 6.88 -3.76
C PRO A 47 -4.67 6.86 -5.20
N GLU A 48 -3.81 6.61 -6.21
CA GLU A 48 -4.26 6.49 -7.60
C GLU A 48 -5.20 5.28 -7.80
N ILE A 49 -4.92 4.14 -7.15
CA ILE A 49 -5.77 2.94 -7.18
C ILE A 49 -7.12 3.23 -6.52
N ILE A 50 -7.15 3.93 -5.39
CA ILE A 50 -8.38 4.32 -4.68
C ILE A 50 -9.26 5.20 -5.57
N GLU A 51 -8.70 6.20 -6.22
CA GLU A 51 -9.45 7.05 -7.15
C GLU A 51 -9.96 6.27 -8.37
N GLY A 52 -9.14 5.35 -8.91
CA GLY A 52 -9.57 4.41 -9.95
C GLY A 52 -10.73 3.53 -9.51
N TYR A 53 -10.64 2.95 -8.32
CA TYR A 53 -11.71 2.13 -7.72
C TYR A 53 -13.02 2.91 -7.60
N LYS A 54 -12.98 4.09 -6.99
CA LYS A 54 -14.17 4.94 -6.82
C LYS A 54 -14.83 5.29 -8.16
N LYS A 55 -14.01 5.61 -9.16
CA LYS A 55 -14.47 5.93 -10.49
C LYS A 55 -15.11 4.73 -11.20
N ASP A 56 -14.40 3.59 -11.25
CA ASP A 56 -14.82 2.42 -12.02
C ASP A 56 -16.04 1.73 -11.41
N LYS A 57 -16.19 1.81 -10.08
CA LYS A 57 -17.33 1.28 -9.32
C LYS A 57 -18.49 2.29 -9.16
N ASN A 58 -18.32 3.52 -9.64
CA ASN A 58 -19.30 4.61 -9.45
C ASN A 58 -19.62 4.88 -7.98
N LEU A 59 -18.56 4.94 -7.13
CA LEU A 59 -18.62 5.13 -5.68
C LEU A 59 -17.94 6.44 -5.24
N PRO A 60 -18.35 7.63 -5.74
CA PRO A 60 -17.64 8.88 -5.49
C PRO A 60 -17.57 9.27 -4.01
N ASN A 61 -18.54 8.82 -3.21
CA ASN A 61 -18.66 9.14 -1.79
C ASN A 61 -18.11 8.06 -0.86
N GLN A 62 -17.50 6.98 -1.39
CA GLN A 62 -16.88 5.96 -0.55
C GLN A 62 -15.70 6.57 0.21
N GLU A 63 -15.79 6.58 1.53
CA GLU A 63 -14.67 6.98 2.39
C GLU A 63 -13.67 5.84 2.48
N ILE A 64 -12.39 6.16 2.21
CA ILE A 64 -11.26 5.24 2.35
C ILE A 64 -10.13 5.99 3.05
N GLU A 65 -9.83 5.55 4.26
CA GLU A 65 -8.75 6.10 5.08
C GLU A 65 -7.52 5.19 4.99
N VAL A 66 -6.34 5.77 4.78
CA VAL A 66 -5.10 4.98 4.68
C VAL A 66 -4.07 5.46 5.71
N THR A 67 -3.53 4.52 6.45
CA THR A 67 -2.38 4.76 7.34
C THR A 67 -1.14 4.10 6.73
N PHE A 68 -0.11 4.90 6.45
CA PHE A 68 1.16 4.43 5.91
C PHE A 68 2.23 4.31 7.00
N ALA A 69 2.84 3.13 7.13
CA ALA A 69 3.98 2.90 8.02
C ALA A 69 4.79 1.66 7.55
N SER A 70 5.82 1.25 8.31
CA SER A 70 6.46 -0.05 8.08
C SER A 70 5.47 -1.20 8.36
N SER A 71 5.59 -2.30 7.61
CA SER A 71 4.68 -3.46 7.76
C SER A 71 4.67 -4.02 9.18
N GLY A 72 5.83 -4.08 9.85
CA GLY A 72 5.92 -4.55 11.23
C GLY A 72 5.26 -3.62 12.24
N LYS A 73 5.32 -2.30 12.03
CA LYS A 73 4.61 -1.32 12.88
C LYS A 73 3.10 -1.47 12.73
N LEU A 74 2.61 -1.60 11.49
CA LEU A 74 1.19 -1.81 11.22
C LEU A 74 0.69 -3.14 11.81
N TYR A 75 1.47 -4.22 11.64
CA TYR A 75 1.20 -5.50 12.28
C TYR A 75 1.04 -5.34 13.81
N SER A 76 1.96 -4.62 14.47
CA SER A 76 1.88 -4.37 15.90
C SER A 76 0.65 -3.55 16.30
N GLN A 77 0.24 -2.58 15.49
CA GLN A 77 -0.98 -1.80 15.72
C GLN A 77 -2.24 -2.67 15.58
N ILE A 78 -2.31 -3.53 14.55
CA ILE A 78 -3.42 -4.43 14.32
C ILE A 78 -3.55 -5.42 15.49
N THR A 79 -2.45 -6.03 15.91
CA THR A 79 -2.43 -6.96 17.06
C THR A 79 -2.77 -6.29 18.39
N ALA A 80 -2.56 -4.97 18.49
CA ALA A 80 -3.00 -4.16 19.63
C ALA A 80 -4.46 -3.69 19.52
N GLY A 81 -5.19 -4.10 18.49
CA GLY A 81 -6.62 -3.78 18.32
C GLY A 81 -6.92 -2.50 17.55
N ALA A 82 -5.97 -1.95 16.78
CA ALA A 82 -6.26 -0.83 15.89
C ALA A 82 -7.31 -1.23 14.83
N PRO A 83 -8.33 -0.37 14.57
CA PRO A 83 -9.51 -0.72 13.80
C PRO A 83 -9.27 -0.60 12.28
N TYR A 84 -8.43 -1.46 11.72
CA TYR A 84 -8.22 -1.55 10.28
C TYR A 84 -9.07 -2.67 9.68
N ASP A 85 -9.53 -2.46 8.44
CA ASP A 85 -10.31 -3.43 7.66
C ASP A 85 -9.44 -4.22 6.71
N ILE A 86 -8.36 -3.60 6.21
CA ILE A 86 -7.42 -4.21 5.27
C ILE A 86 -6.00 -3.95 5.76
N PHE A 87 -5.16 -4.96 5.65
CA PHE A 87 -3.72 -4.81 5.81
C PHE A 87 -3.01 -5.16 4.50
N LEU A 88 -2.22 -4.21 3.96
CA LEU A 88 -1.39 -4.36 2.78
C LEU A 88 0.08 -4.28 3.21
N ALA A 89 0.70 -5.43 3.42
CA ALA A 89 2.10 -5.53 3.84
C ALA A 89 3.05 -5.54 2.64
N ALA A 90 4.31 -5.18 2.87
CA ALA A 90 5.37 -5.29 1.86
C ALA A 90 6.09 -6.64 1.90
N ASN A 91 5.57 -7.64 2.59
CA ASN A 91 6.01 -9.03 2.58
C ASN A 91 4.83 -9.98 2.82
N GLN A 92 5.10 -11.27 2.74
CA GLN A 92 4.12 -12.33 3.01
C GLN A 92 4.05 -12.71 4.49
N GLU A 93 5.12 -12.44 5.25
CA GLU A 93 5.29 -12.89 6.62
C GLU A 93 4.29 -12.27 7.60
N PHE A 94 4.10 -10.93 7.57
CA PHE A 94 3.22 -10.27 8.52
C PHE A 94 1.74 -10.62 8.35
N PRO A 95 1.17 -10.70 7.13
CA PRO A 95 -0.18 -11.24 6.95
C PRO A 95 -0.33 -12.69 7.42
N ALA A 96 0.65 -13.56 7.14
CA ALA A 96 0.66 -14.93 7.64
C ALA A 96 0.67 -14.99 9.18
N LYS A 97 1.49 -14.16 9.83
CA LYS A 97 1.52 -14.05 11.31
C LYS A 97 0.19 -13.60 11.90
N LEU A 98 -0.59 -12.75 11.20
CA LEU A 98 -1.93 -12.40 11.67
C LEU A 98 -2.86 -13.60 11.65
N VAL A 99 -2.81 -14.43 10.60
CA VAL A 99 -3.60 -15.66 10.53
C VAL A 99 -3.24 -16.62 11.66
N ASP A 100 -1.95 -16.88 11.84
CA ASP A 100 -1.46 -17.82 12.86
C ASP A 100 -1.77 -17.34 14.30
N GLY A 101 -1.82 -16.04 14.52
CA GLY A 101 -2.08 -15.42 15.82
C GLY A 101 -3.53 -15.08 16.03
N MET A 102 -4.04 -14.03 15.39
CA MET A 102 -5.38 -13.47 15.63
C MET A 102 -6.51 -14.28 14.99
N PHE A 103 -6.27 -14.90 13.84
CA PHE A 103 -7.29 -15.53 13.01
C PHE A 103 -7.11 -17.06 12.93
N LYS A 104 -6.42 -17.65 13.92
CA LYS A 104 -6.15 -19.08 13.92
C LYS A 104 -7.43 -19.91 13.84
N GLY A 105 -7.55 -20.66 12.73
CA GLY A 105 -8.72 -21.51 12.48
C GLY A 105 -9.84 -20.82 11.71
N ASP A 106 -9.72 -19.53 11.41
CA ASP A 106 -10.66 -18.80 10.55
C ASP A 106 -10.22 -18.90 9.08
N SER A 107 -10.84 -19.80 8.32
CA SER A 107 -10.54 -20.00 6.90
C SER A 107 -10.97 -18.84 6.00
N SER A 108 -11.77 -17.89 6.50
CA SER A 108 -12.17 -16.70 5.76
C SER A 108 -11.05 -15.65 5.67
N ARG A 109 -10.06 -15.71 6.56
CA ARG A 109 -8.93 -14.79 6.65
C ARG A 109 -7.71 -15.38 5.93
N THR A 110 -7.70 -15.30 4.60
CA THR A 110 -6.61 -15.83 3.78
C THR A 110 -5.79 -14.69 3.19
N PRO A 111 -4.47 -14.65 3.41
CA PRO A 111 -3.59 -13.70 2.72
C PRO A 111 -3.61 -13.91 1.21
N PHE A 112 -3.42 -12.82 0.47
CA PHE A 112 -3.32 -12.84 -0.99
C PHE A 112 -2.14 -11.99 -1.44
N THR A 113 -1.36 -12.49 -2.39
CA THR A 113 -0.28 -11.71 -2.99
C THR A 113 -0.88 -10.73 -4.00
N TYR A 114 -0.57 -9.44 -3.87
CA TYR A 114 -1.12 -8.40 -4.74
C TYR A 114 -0.09 -7.75 -5.66
N THR A 115 1.21 -7.80 -5.34
CA THR A 115 2.28 -7.26 -6.19
C THR A 115 3.65 -7.75 -5.75
N GLN A 116 4.69 -7.43 -6.55
CA GLN A 116 6.09 -7.63 -6.18
C GLN A 116 6.86 -6.31 -6.31
N GLY A 117 7.52 -5.90 -5.23
CA GLY A 117 8.33 -4.69 -5.21
C GLY A 117 9.70 -4.88 -5.86
N GLN A 118 10.33 -3.75 -6.23
CA GLN A 118 11.70 -3.70 -6.73
C GLN A 118 12.53 -2.75 -5.87
N LEU A 119 13.77 -3.14 -5.59
CA LEU A 119 14.73 -2.33 -4.84
C LEU A 119 15.63 -1.56 -5.80
N SER A 120 15.86 -0.29 -5.49
CA SER A 120 16.72 0.60 -6.28
C SER A 120 17.71 1.34 -5.37
N ILE A 121 18.85 1.70 -5.95
CA ILE A 121 19.73 2.72 -5.37
C ILE A 121 19.32 4.06 -5.95
N TYR A 122 19.12 5.04 -5.10
CA TYR A 122 18.77 6.42 -5.49
C TYR A 122 19.72 7.44 -4.87
N SER A 123 20.02 8.49 -5.62
CA SER A 123 20.73 9.67 -5.12
C SER A 123 20.16 10.94 -5.75
N ALA A 124 19.91 11.96 -4.94
CA ALA A 124 19.50 13.27 -5.42
C ALA A 124 20.67 14.10 -6.01
N ALA A 125 21.89 13.85 -5.55
CA ALA A 125 23.03 14.72 -5.83
C ALA A 125 24.21 14.04 -6.54
N LYS A 126 24.29 12.71 -6.49
CA LYS A 126 25.42 11.95 -7.05
C LYS A 126 24.93 11.07 -8.21
N PRO A 127 25.59 11.12 -9.39
CA PRO A 127 25.17 10.30 -10.52
C PRO A 127 25.31 8.80 -10.18
N VAL A 128 24.35 8.01 -10.62
CA VAL A 128 24.30 6.55 -10.46
C VAL A 128 24.14 5.81 -11.80
N ASP A 129 24.11 6.50 -12.91
CA ASP A 129 23.94 5.99 -14.28
C ASP A 129 25.03 5.02 -14.72
N SER A 130 26.23 5.17 -14.19
CA SER A 130 27.37 4.26 -14.43
C SER A 130 27.39 3.05 -13.48
N LEU A 131 26.43 2.94 -12.54
CA LEU A 131 26.40 1.85 -11.59
C LEU A 131 25.90 0.56 -12.25
N ASN A 132 26.57 -0.51 -11.86
CA ASN A 132 26.15 -1.89 -11.99
C ASN A 132 26.49 -2.57 -10.66
N GLN A 133 26.17 -3.83 -10.52
CA GLN A 133 26.39 -4.53 -9.24
C GLN A 133 27.86 -4.48 -8.77
N SER A 134 28.83 -4.60 -9.68
CA SER A 134 30.26 -4.55 -9.33
C SER A 134 30.69 -3.15 -8.92
N THR A 135 30.38 -2.14 -9.74
CA THR A 135 30.77 -0.75 -9.46
C THR A 135 30.06 -0.17 -8.23
N LEU A 136 28.81 -0.57 -7.96
CA LEU A 136 28.12 -0.25 -6.72
C LEU A 136 28.82 -0.87 -5.50
N THR A 137 29.20 -2.13 -5.61
CA THR A 137 29.95 -2.82 -4.54
C THR A 137 31.27 -2.12 -4.25
N GLU A 138 32.02 -1.74 -5.28
CA GLU A 138 33.27 -0.99 -5.13
C GLU A 138 33.05 0.39 -4.52
N LEU A 139 32.04 1.12 -4.97
CA LEU A 139 31.65 2.41 -4.41
C LEU A 139 31.39 2.31 -2.90
N LEU A 140 30.64 1.31 -2.49
CA LEU A 140 30.30 1.08 -1.08
C LEU A 140 31.49 0.57 -0.25
N LYS A 141 32.48 -0.07 -0.86
CA LYS A 141 33.72 -0.52 -0.19
C LYS A 141 34.70 0.61 0.11
N ARG A 142 34.66 1.72 -0.64
CA ARG A 142 35.60 2.84 -0.45
C ARG A 142 35.57 3.30 1.00
N ASP A 143 36.76 3.56 1.53
CA ASP A 143 36.90 4.10 2.89
C ASP A 143 36.77 5.62 2.86
N ASP A 144 35.63 6.07 2.49
CA ASP A 144 35.23 7.47 2.46
C ASP A 144 34.10 7.72 3.48
N LYS A 145 33.60 8.94 3.54
CA LYS A 145 32.51 9.33 4.43
C LYS A 145 31.12 9.10 3.83
N THR A 146 31.04 8.37 2.72
CA THR A 146 29.76 8.09 2.03
C THR A 146 28.79 7.42 2.96
N LYS A 147 27.63 8.03 3.15
CA LYS A 147 26.53 7.51 3.94
C LYS A 147 25.44 6.96 3.04
N ILE A 148 24.89 5.84 3.45
CA ILE A 148 23.71 5.24 2.80
C ILE A 148 22.55 5.15 3.79
N THR A 149 21.33 5.10 3.28
CA THR A 149 20.16 4.78 4.09
C THR A 149 19.53 3.48 3.62
N ILE A 150 19.00 2.73 4.59
CA ILE A 150 18.10 1.61 4.40
C ILE A 150 16.92 1.79 5.35
N ALA A 151 15.75 1.23 5.04
CA ALA A 151 14.68 1.10 6.01
C ALA A 151 15.08 0.13 7.13
N ASN A 152 14.41 0.19 8.29
CA ASN A 152 14.68 -0.73 9.41
C ASN A 152 14.42 -2.18 8.99
N PRO A 153 15.43 -3.05 8.96
CA PRO A 153 15.28 -4.43 8.50
C PRO A 153 14.33 -5.29 9.37
N GLU A 154 14.15 -4.92 10.64
CA GLU A 154 13.29 -5.67 11.57
C GLU A 154 11.79 -5.38 11.35
N LEU A 155 11.47 -4.21 10.75
CA LEU A 155 10.10 -3.74 10.62
C LEU A 155 9.66 -3.52 9.16
N ALA A 156 10.62 -3.31 8.26
CA ALA A 156 10.36 -2.94 6.88
C ALA A 156 10.96 -3.94 5.90
N PRO A 157 10.15 -4.66 5.12
CA PRO A 157 10.63 -5.69 4.19
C PRO A 157 11.64 -5.19 3.14
N TYR A 158 11.50 -3.96 2.66
CA TYR A 158 12.52 -3.35 1.81
C TYR A 158 13.86 -3.15 2.53
N GLY A 159 13.83 -2.89 3.84
CA GLY A 159 15.04 -2.83 4.67
C GLY A 159 15.70 -4.19 4.84
N GLU A 160 14.90 -5.23 5.04
CA GLU A 160 15.37 -6.62 5.08
C GLU A 160 16.05 -7.02 3.76
N SER A 161 15.41 -6.72 2.62
CA SER A 161 15.98 -6.99 1.30
C SER A 161 17.26 -6.18 1.05
N ALA A 162 17.32 -4.92 1.47
CA ALA A 162 18.55 -4.11 1.39
C ALA A 162 19.68 -4.68 2.26
N LYS A 163 19.37 -5.11 3.48
CA LYS A 163 20.32 -5.81 4.37
C LYS A 163 20.83 -7.10 3.73
N ALA A 164 19.94 -7.93 3.20
CA ALA A 164 20.29 -9.17 2.54
C ALA A 164 21.21 -8.93 1.32
N TYR A 165 20.90 -7.93 0.49
CA TYR A 165 21.76 -7.49 -0.61
C TYR A 165 23.16 -7.12 -0.10
N LEU A 166 23.25 -6.26 0.90
CA LEU A 166 24.52 -5.81 1.47
C LEU A 166 25.31 -6.95 2.12
N GLN A 167 24.63 -7.91 2.75
CA GLN A 167 25.25 -9.11 3.31
C GLN A 167 25.82 -10.02 2.22
N ALA A 168 25.09 -10.25 1.14
CA ALA A 168 25.56 -11.03 -0.01
C ALA A 168 26.82 -10.41 -0.67
N GLN A 169 26.99 -9.09 -0.57
CA GLN A 169 28.19 -8.37 -1.04
C GLN A 169 29.30 -8.25 0.04
N ASN A 170 29.11 -8.85 1.25
CA ASN A 170 30.00 -8.73 2.41
C ASN A 170 30.23 -7.27 2.84
N LEU A 171 29.19 -6.43 2.76
CA LEU A 171 29.26 -5.00 3.05
C LEU A 171 28.56 -4.59 4.35
N TYR A 172 27.47 -5.28 4.74
CA TYR A 172 26.58 -4.84 5.81
C TYR A 172 27.31 -4.59 7.13
N ASP A 173 28.10 -5.55 7.60
CA ASP A 173 28.80 -5.45 8.89
C ASP A 173 29.86 -4.34 8.87
N SER A 174 30.63 -4.24 7.79
CA SER A 174 31.64 -3.20 7.62
C SER A 174 31.04 -1.80 7.60
N LEU A 175 29.95 -1.61 6.84
CA LEU A 175 29.26 -0.32 6.77
C LEU A 175 28.60 0.06 8.10
N THR A 176 28.06 -0.93 8.81
CA THR A 176 27.47 -0.75 10.15
C THR A 176 28.53 -0.36 11.17
N ALA A 177 29.65 -1.08 11.22
CA ALA A 177 30.77 -0.78 12.14
C ALA A 177 31.34 0.63 11.89
N LYS A 178 31.40 1.06 10.65
CA LYS A 178 31.84 2.42 10.25
C LYS A 178 30.75 3.49 10.38
N LYS A 179 29.57 3.15 10.89
CA LYS A 179 28.40 4.06 11.02
C LYS A 179 28.02 4.75 9.71
N ARG A 180 28.18 4.03 8.60
CA ARG A 180 27.84 4.52 7.26
C ARG A 180 26.40 4.21 6.85
N ILE A 181 25.72 3.28 7.55
CA ILE A 181 24.30 2.99 7.37
C ILE A 181 23.49 3.89 8.30
N ILE A 182 22.62 4.70 7.73
CA ILE A 182 21.60 5.46 8.44
C ILE A 182 20.29 4.69 8.29
N GLN A 183 19.84 4.09 9.38
CA GLN A 183 18.62 3.31 9.39
C GLN A 183 17.40 4.24 9.55
N ALA A 184 16.46 4.14 8.62
CA ALA A 184 15.18 4.83 8.65
C ALA A 184 14.09 3.93 9.22
N GLU A 185 13.00 4.48 9.75
CA GLU A 185 11.88 3.71 10.31
C GLU A 185 11.21 2.82 9.23
N ASN A 186 11.03 3.38 8.03
CA ASN A 186 10.38 2.72 6.90
C ASN A 186 10.98 3.18 5.58
N ILE A 187 10.52 2.59 4.46
CA ILE A 187 11.07 2.89 3.14
C ILE A 187 10.74 4.32 2.66
N GLY A 188 9.63 4.91 3.12
CA GLY A 188 9.28 6.30 2.84
C GLY A 188 10.29 7.26 3.47
N GLN A 189 10.66 7.04 4.74
CA GLN A 189 11.67 7.85 5.42
C GLN A 189 13.07 7.62 4.83
N ALA A 190 13.41 6.39 4.43
CA ALA A 190 14.68 6.10 3.72
C ALA A 190 14.76 6.92 2.42
N PHE A 191 13.69 6.92 1.63
CA PHE A 191 13.61 7.74 0.43
C PHE A 191 13.81 9.24 0.75
N GLN A 192 13.12 9.77 1.77
CA GLN A 192 13.26 11.18 2.16
C GLN A 192 14.69 11.53 2.55
N TYR A 193 15.40 10.67 3.28
CA TYR A 193 16.80 10.95 3.64
C TYR A 193 17.70 11.05 2.42
N ALA A 194 17.51 10.23 1.40
CA ALA A 194 18.27 10.30 0.15
C ALA A 194 17.85 11.49 -0.72
N HIS A 195 16.52 11.78 -0.78
CA HIS A 195 15.96 12.84 -1.61
C HIS A 195 16.33 14.24 -1.12
N THR A 196 16.41 14.42 0.19
CA THR A 196 16.80 15.69 0.81
C THR A 196 18.32 15.86 0.99
N GLY A 197 19.12 14.88 0.55
CA GLY A 197 20.58 14.93 0.64
C GLY A 197 21.15 14.70 2.05
N ASN A 198 20.36 14.18 2.98
CA ASN A 198 20.85 13.82 4.34
C ASN A 198 21.81 12.62 4.30
N VAL A 199 21.76 11.83 3.24
CA VAL A 199 22.67 10.75 2.91
C VAL A 199 23.05 10.82 1.43
N ASP A 200 24.14 10.16 1.06
CA ASP A 200 24.62 10.18 -0.33
C ASP A 200 23.79 9.26 -1.25
N TYR A 201 23.38 8.09 -0.73
CA TYR A 201 22.59 7.10 -1.48
C TYR A 201 21.54 6.47 -0.58
N GLY A 202 20.40 6.14 -1.15
CA GLY A 202 19.34 5.40 -0.48
C GLY A 202 19.02 4.08 -1.19
N PHE A 203 18.83 3.00 -0.40
CA PHE A 203 18.10 1.84 -0.87
C PHE A 203 16.62 2.16 -0.73
N VAL A 204 15.94 2.29 -1.87
CA VAL A 204 14.56 2.81 -1.96
C VAL A 204 13.69 1.88 -2.79
N ALA A 205 12.37 2.04 -2.72
CA ALA A 205 11.47 1.33 -3.61
C ALA A 205 11.50 1.96 -5.02
N GLN A 206 11.47 1.12 -6.07
CA GLN A 206 11.38 1.61 -7.44
C GLN A 206 10.15 2.50 -7.67
N SER A 207 9.05 2.22 -7.00
CA SER A 207 7.84 3.04 -7.06
C SER A 207 8.07 4.50 -6.67
N GLN A 208 8.93 4.74 -5.68
CA GLN A 208 9.24 6.10 -5.21
C GLN A 208 10.04 6.91 -6.25
N VAL A 209 11.02 6.29 -6.90
CA VAL A 209 11.78 6.95 -7.98
C VAL A 209 10.93 7.16 -9.24
N THR A 210 10.00 6.25 -9.51
CA THR A 210 9.00 6.39 -10.58
C THR A 210 8.05 7.57 -10.30
N ALA A 211 7.54 7.67 -9.06
CA ALA A 211 6.60 8.72 -8.66
C ALA A 211 7.17 10.13 -8.83
N ILE A 212 8.44 10.34 -8.48
CA ILE A 212 9.11 11.64 -8.66
C ILE A 212 9.64 11.86 -10.08
N LYS A 213 9.45 10.90 -10.99
CA LYS A 213 9.98 10.94 -12.36
C LYS A 213 11.50 11.17 -12.38
N ALA A 214 12.21 10.47 -11.50
CA ALA A 214 13.67 10.56 -11.43
C ALA A 214 14.31 10.26 -12.77
N THR A 215 15.38 10.99 -13.08
CA THR A 215 16.12 10.76 -14.33
C THR A 215 17.02 9.52 -14.21
N PRO A 216 17.41 8.88 -15.33
CA PRO A 216 18.29 7.70 -15.30
C PRO A 216 19.60 7.89 -14.52
N GLU A 217 20.08 9.12 -14.43
CA GLU A 217 21.31 9.46 -13.68
C GLU A 217 21.11 9.44 -12.16
N GLN A 218 19.85 9.41 -11.68
CA GLN A 218 19.54 9.50 -10.26
C GLN A 218 19.25 8.14 -9.60
N PHE A 219 19.04 7.07 -10.38
CA PHE A 219 18.74 5.77 -9.79
C PHE A 219 19.32 4.60 -10.59
N TYR A 220 19.52 3.49 -9.90
CA TYR A 220 19.90 2.20 -10.45
C TYR A 220 19.01 1.11 -9.87
N ILE A 221 18.26 0.40 -10.72
CA ILE A 221 17.42 -0.72 -10.30
C ILE A 221 18.35 -1.91 -10.04
N LEU A 222 18.30 -2.45 -8.82
CA LEU A 222 19.08 -3.63 -8.48
C LEU A 222 18.52 -4.86 -9.20
N PRO A 223 19.39 -5.77 -9.70
CA PRO A 223 18.95 -7.03 -10.30
C PRO A 223 18.04 -7.81 -9.34
N ALA A 224 16.91 -8.29 -9.83
CA ALA A 224 15.88 -8.93 -9.01
C ALA A 224 16.35 -10.24 -8.33
N ASP A 225 17.40 -10.85 -8.83
CA ASP A 225 18.06 -12.05 -8.30
C ASP A 225 19.16 -11.74 -7.27
N SER A 226 19.48 -10.46 -7.05
CA SER A 226 20.52 -10.02 -6.11
C SER A 226 20.06 -9.87 -4.66
N TYR A 227 18.77 -10.01 -4.40
CA TYR A 227 18.13 -9.93 -3.08
C TYR A 227 16.88 -10.81 -3.05
N PRO A 228 16.34 -11.19 -1.86
CA PRO A 228 15.09 -11.94 -1.76
C PRO A 228 13.93 -11.18 -2.42
N ALA A 229 13.08 -11.88 -3.18
CA ALA A 229 11.93 -11.28 -3.84
C ALA A 229 11.00 -10.58 -2.83
N ILE A 230 10.60 -9.34 -3.13
CA ILE A 230 9.73 -8.54 -2.26
C ILE A 230 8.27 -8.81 -2.68
N LEU A 231 7.79 -10.04 -2.45
CA LEU A 231 6.38 -10.40 -2.63
C LEU A 231 5.55 -9.74 -1.54
N GLN A 232 4.49 -9.04 -1.94
CA GLN A 232 3.67 -8.23 -1.05
C GLN A 232 2.28 -8.84 -0.91
N ASP A 233 1.93 -9.21 0.32
CA ASP A 233 0.64 -9.81 0.64
C ASP A 233 -0.29 -8.83 1.35
N GLY A 234 -1.57 -8.95 1.03
CA GLY A 234 -2.67 -8.31 1.74
C GLY A 234 -3.52 -9.33 2.49
N ILE A 235 -4.30 -8.84 3.45
CA ILE A 235 -5.34 -9.61 4.12
C ILE A 235 -6.51 -8.69 4.48
N VAL A 236 -7.74 -9.17 4.29
CA VAL A 236 -8.95 -8.52 4.81
C VAL A 236 -9.15 -8.94 6.25
N ILE A 237 -9.25 -7.97 7.16
CA ILE A 237 -9.29 -8.17 8.62
C ILE A 237 -10.73 -8.27 9.14
N THR A 238 -11.66 -7.52 8.53
CA THR A 238 -13.08 -7.45 8.96
C THR A 238 -14.01 -8.05 7.91
N ASP A 239 -15.30 -8.17 8.26
CA ASP A 239 -16.35 -8.67 7.34
C ASP A 239 -17.03 -7.53 6.56
N VAL A 240 -16.42 -6.36 6.49
CA VAL A 240 -16.92 -5.22 5.72
C VAL A 240 -16.86 -5.54 4.22
N ALA A 241 -18.04 -5.65 3.58
CA ALA A 241 -18.14 -6.08 2.19
C ALA A 241 -17.36 -5.16 1.21
N SER A 242 -17.32 -3.85 1.48
CA SER A 242 -16.56 -2.90 0.68
C SER A 242 -15.05 -3.11 0.77
N ALA A 243 -14.54 -3.66 1.88
CA ALA A 243 -13.13 -4.03 2.03
C ALA A 243 -12.76 -5.19 1.09
N ALA A 244 -13.61 -6.22 1.01
CA ALA A 244 -13.43 -7.33 0.07
C ALA A 244 -13.50 -6.85 -1.39
N ASP A 245 -14.51 -6.04 -1.75
CA ASP A 245 -14.65 -5.48 -3.12
C ASP A 245 -13.46 -4.61 -3.52
N PHE A 246 -12.92 -3.81 -2.59
CA PHE A 246 -11.71 -3.03 -2.86
C PHE A 246 -10.49 -3.92 -3.10
N THR A 247 -10.30 -4.99 -2.31
CA THR A 247 -9.18 -5.91 -2.51
C THR A 247 -9.31 -6.75 -3.79
N ASP A 248 -10.54 -7.04 -4.23
CA ASP A 248 -10.79 -7.65 -5.53
C ASP A 248 -10.45 -6.71 -6.68
N TYR A 249 -10.80 -5.41 -6.56
CA TYR A 249 -10.38 -4.40 -7.53
C TYR A 249 -8.86 -4.24 -7.55
N LEU A 250 -8.20 -4.19 -6.41
CA LEU A 250 -6.74 -4.11 -6.29
C LEU A 250 -6.04 -5.22 -7.10
N ARG A 251 -6.59 -6.44 -7.09
CA ARG A 251 -6.06 -7.62 -7.80
C ARG A 251 -6.55 -7.73 -9.24
N SER A 252 -7.54 -6.95 -9.64
CA SER A 252 -8.08 -6.95 -11.00
C SER A 252 -7.06 -6.42 -12.02
N PRO A 253 -7.25 -6.68 -13.33
CA PRO A 253 -6.40 -6.08 -14.36
C PRO A 253 -6.33 -4.55 -14.29
N ALA A 254 -7.42 -3.87 -13.89
CA ALA A 254 -7.46 -2.42 -13.72
C ALA A 254 -6.55 -1.97 -12.56
N GLY A 255 -6.67 -2.58 -11.39
CA GLY A 255 -5.80 -2.31 -10.24
C GLY A 255 -4.34 -2.64 -10.51
N GLN A 256 -4.07 -3.77 -11.17
CA GLN A 256 -2.72 -4.20 -11.52
C GLN A 256 -2.02 -3.26 -12.53
N ALA A 257 -2.76 -2.58 -13.39
CA ALA A 257 -2.20 -1.60 -14.30
C ALA A 257 -1.55 -0.41 -13.58
N TYR A 258 -2.09 0.01 -12.42
CA TYR A 258 -1.48 1.06 -11.59
C TYR A 258 -0.14 0.60 -11.00
N PHE A 259 -0.08 -0.64 -10.48
CA PHE A 259 1.17 -1.21 -9.97
C PHE A 259 2.25 -1.28 -11.04
N ALA A 260 1.91 -1.80 -12.23
CA ALA A 260 2.84 -1.89 -13.35
C ALA A 260 3.38 -0.50 -13.75
N LYS A 261 2.50 0.51 -13.86
CA LYS A 261 2.87 1.90 -14.16
C LYS A 261 3.80 2.50 -13.08
N ALA A 262 3.58 2.14 -11.83
CA ALA A 262 4.39 2.59 -10.70
C ALA A 262 5.73 1.83 -10.54
N GLY A 263 6.05 0.86 -11.41
CA GLY A 263 7.32 0.15 -11.37
C GLY A 263 7.34 -1.08 -10.48
N TYR A 264 6.18 -1.64 -10.15
CA TYR A 264 6.08 -2.95 -9.52
C TYR A 264 6.09 -4.07 -10.57
N LEU A 265 6.49 -5.27 -10.15
CA LEU A 265 6.44 -6.46 -10.98
C LEU A 265 5.10 -7.19 -10.80
N ALA A 266 4.64 -7.80 -11.90
CA ALA A 266 3.46 -8.65 -11.86
C ALA A 266 3.71 -9.91 -11.01
N VAL A 267 2.72 -10.33 -10.27
CA VAL A 267 2.71 -11.62 -9.58
C VAL A 267 2.32 -12.70 -10.60
N LYS A 268 3.10 -13.76 -10.65
CA LYS A 268 2.86 -14.90 -11.54
C LYS A 268 1.92 -15.91 -10.90
#